data_ed8235eabcb62fb971c291317dc6a806
#
_entry.id   ed8235eabcb62fb971c291317dc6a806
#
_cell.length_a   1.000
_cell.length_b   1.000
_cell.length_c   1.000
_cell.angle_alpha   90.00
_cell.angle_beta   90.00
_cell.angle_gamma   90.00
#
_symmetry.space_group_name_H-M   'P 1'
#
loop_
_entity.id
_entity.type
_entity.pdbx_description
1 polymer ?
#
loop_
_entity_poly.entity_id
_entity_poly.type
_entity_poly.pdbx_seq_one_letter_code
_entity_poly.pdbx_strand_id
1 'polypeptide(L)'
;MPKSEADRSLLGEHLKEAREYLELSQDEVAKKIGLPRTAISLIESGQRRVDAIELQKFASLYQRPVTYFTGEVVAAQLPEDVEHLARTATKLSDRDRQELARFAEFLSSRSVARSKNAK
;
A
#
# COMPACT_ATOMS: atom_id res chain seq x y z
N MET A 1 8.03 -2.80 10.99
CA MET A 1 7.80 -1.45 11.58
C MET A 1 8.74 -0.43 10.95
N PRO A 2 8.29 0.80 10.75
CA PRO A 2 9.14 1.84 10.18
C PRO A 2 10.32 2.15 11.08
N LYS A 3 11.50 2.24 10.49
CA LYS A 3 12.74 2.47 11.23
C LYS A 3 13.30 3.89 11.04
N SER A 4 12.77 4.65 10.07
CA SER A 4 13.24 6.00 9.74
C SER A 4 12.09 6.99 9.80
N GLU A 5 12.43 8.29 9.82
CA GLU A 5 11.42 9.34 9.76
C GLU A 5 10.65 9.29 8.45
N ALA A 6 11.32 8.98 7.34
CA ALA A 6 10.67 8.87 6.03
C ALA A 6 9.63 7.75 6.04
N ASP A 7 9.97 6.60 6.65
CA ASP A 7 9.04 5.47 6.76
C ASP A 7 7.85 5.81 7.65
N ARG A 8 8.10 6.53 8.76
CA ARG A 8 7.03 6.95 9.66
C ARG A 8 6.11 7.96 8.99
N SER A 9 6.66 8.87 8.19
CA SER A 9 5.88 9.85 7.44
C SER A 9 4.98 9.18 6.42
N LEU A 10 5.50 8.18 5.70
CA LEU A 10 4.72 7.43 4.73
C LEU A 10 3.59 6.64 5.40
N LEU A 11 3.90 5.99 6.52
CA LEU A 11 2.91 5.29 7.31
C LEU A 11 1.81 6.24 7.77
N GLY A 12 2.18 7.39 8.29
CA GLY A 12 1.25 8.41 8.75
C GLY A 12 0.34 8.91 7.63
N GLU A 13 0.90 9.13 6.45
CA GLU A 13 0.13 9.55 5.27
C GLU A 13 -0.91 8.49 4.88
N HIS A 14 -0.51 7.22 4.86
CA HIS A 14 -1.43 6.13 4.53
C HIS A 14 -2.54 6.00 5.56
N LEU A 15 -2.23 6.17 6.84
CA LEU A 15 -3.24 6.14 7.90
C LEU A 15 -4.23 7.30 7.75
N LYS A 16 -3.72 8.49 7.45
CA LYS A 16 -4.55 9.67 7.23
C LYS A 16 -5.46 9.48 6.02
N GLU A 17 -4.93 8.98 4.91
CA GLU A 17 -5.70 8.73 3.70
C GLU A 17 -6.84 7.73 3.95
N ALA A 18 -6.56 6.64 4.66
CA ALA A 18 -7.56 5.64 4.99
C ALA A 18 -8.66 6.22 5.88
N ARG A 19 -8.27 7.04 6.85
CA ARG A 19 -9.21 7.71 7.75
C ARG A 19 -10.13 8.65 6.97
N GLU A 20 -9.55 9.50 6.12
CA GLU A 20 -10.31 10.47 5.32
C GLU A 20 -11.22 9.78 4.32
N TYR A 21 -10.77 8.68 3.73
CA TYR A 21 -11.59 7.89 2.80
C TYR A 21 -12.87 7.40 3.47
N LEU A 22 -12.79 7.02 4.74
CA LEU A 22 -13.95 6.57 5.52
C LEU A 22 -14.69 7.72 6.20
N GLU A 23 -14.26 8.94 5.97
CA GLU A 23 -14.87 10.15 6.53
C GLU A 23 -14.89 10.15 8.06
N LEU A 24 -13.85 9.58 8.67
CA LEU A 24 -13.70 9.56 10.12
C LEU A 24 -12.86 10.74 10.59
N SER A 25 -13.24 11.33 11.73
CA SER A 25 -12.43 12.36 12.37
C SER A 25 -11.31 11.72 13.19
N GLN A 26 -10.29 12.52 13.50
CA GLN A 26 -9.23 12.04 14.40
C GLN A 26 -9.78 11.66 15.77
N ASP A 27 -10.78 12.40 16.24
CA ASP A 27 -11.47 12.13 17.52
C ASP A 27 -12.16 10.77 17.51
N GLU A 28 -12.88 10.48 16.44
CA GLU A 28 -13.58 9.19 16.29
C GLU A 28 -12.61 8.02 16.29
N VAL A 29 -11.50 8.17 15.56
CA VAL A 29 -10.47 7.14 15.49
C VAL A 29 -9.79 6.97 16.85
N ALA A 30 -9.50 8.07 17.53
CA ALA A 30 -8.90 8.04 18.86
C ALA A 30 -9.73 7.21 19.84
N LYS A 31 -11.04 7.42 19.83
CA LYS A 31 -11.97 6.67 20.70
C LYS A 31 -11.99 5.18 20.35
N LYS A 32 -11.96 4.85 19.05
CA LYS A 32 -12.03 3.45 18.60
C LYS A 32 -10.73 2.70 18.86
N ILE A 33 -9.60 3.37 18.72
CA ILE A 33 -8.27 2.77 18.91
C ILE A 33 -7.89 2.76 20.39
N GLY A 34 -8.43 3.69 21.17
CA GLY A 34 -8.09 3.81 22.60
C GLY A 34 -6.87 4.67 22.85
N LEU A 35 -6.63 5.65 22.01
CA LEU A 35 -5.53 6.61 22.15
C LEU A 35 -6.08 8.03 22.24
N PRO A 36 -5.31 8.97 22.83
CA PRO A 36 -5.69 10.38 22.77
C PRO A 36 -5.68 10.91 21.34
N ARG A 37 -6.52 11.89 21.06
CA ARG A 37 -6.53 12.54 19.73
C ARG A 37 -5.17 13.10 19.35
N THR A 38 -4.43 13.64 20.32
CA THR A 38 -3.09 14.16 20.08
C THR A 38 -2.14 13.08 19.56
N ALA A 39 -2.27 11.84 20.06
CA ALA A 39 -1.49 10.71 19.56
C ALA A 39 -1.82 10.41 18.09
N ILE A 40 -3.10 10.45 17.73
CA ILE A 40 -3.52 10.22 16.33
C ILE A 40 -2.89 11.29 15.42
N SER A 41 -2.95 12.54 15.82
CA SER A 41 -2.37 13.66 15.05
C SER A 41 -0.86 13.48 14.86
N LEU A 42 -0.15 13.09 15.91
CA LEU A 42 1.30 12.88 15.85
C LEU A 42 1.65 11.65 14.98
N ILE A 43 0.85 10.62 15.03
CA ILE A 43 1.05 9.43 14.18
C ILE A 43 0.89 9.81 12.71
N GLU A 44 -0.17 10.53 12.37
CA GLU A 44 -0.44 10.91 10.99
C GLU A 44 0.60 11.88 10.42
N SER A 45 1.22 12.67 11.27
CA SER A 45 2.30 13.58 10.85
C SER A 45 3.70 12.94 10.86
N GLY A 46 3.79 11.68 11.28
CA GLY A 46 5.07 10.96 11.31
C GLY A 46 5.93 11.26 12.53
N GLN A 47 5.38 11.96 13.53
CA GLN A 47 6.13 12.37 14.73
C GLN A 47 6.06 11.37 15.87
N ARG A 48 5.17 10.41 15.80
CA ARG A 48 5.03 9.36 16.81
C ARG A 48 5.06 8.00 16.15
N ARG A 49 5.79 7.07 16.77
CA ARG A 49 5.86 5.68 16.30
C ARG A 49 4.56 4.95 16.58
N VAL A 50 4.26 3.98 15.72
CA VAL A 50 3.13 3.08 15.89
C VAL A 50 3.69 1.69 16.15
N ASP A 51 3.28 1.06 17.26
CA ASP A 51 3.72 -0.31 17.51
C ASP A 51 2.88 -1.31 16.70
N ALA A 52 3.31 -2.57 16.69
CA ALA A 52 2.67 -3.61 15.88
C ALA A 52 1.21 -3.83 16.25
N ILE A 53 0.90 -3.76 17.53
CA ILE A 53 -0.48 -3.99 18.02
C ILE A 53 -1.37 -2.82 17.62
N GLU A 54 -0.87 -1.59 17.76
CA GLU A 54 -1.60 -0.39 17.33
C GLU A 54 -1.86 -0.44 15.83
N LEU A 55 -0.86 -0.84 15.04
CA LEU A 55 -1.00 -0.93 13.59
C LEU A 55 -2.06 -1.95 13.20
N GLN A 56 -2.13 -3.08 13.89
CA GLN A 56 -3.18 -4.07 13.67
C GLN A 56 -4.57 -3.51 13.97
N LYS A 57 -4.69 -2.70 15.01
CA LYS A 57 -5.95 -2.04 15.33
C LYS A 57 -6.39 -1.08 14.24
N PHE A 58 -5.46 -0.29 13.72
CA PHE A 58 -5.74 0.61 12.59
C PHE A 58 -6.14 -0.17 11.35
N ALA A 59 -5.42 -1.23 11.02
CA ALA A 59 -5.69 -2.07 9.85
C ALA A 59 -7.11 -2.67 9.95
N SER A 60 -7.46 -3.15 11.12
CA SER A 60 -8.78 -3.72 11.39
C SER A 60 -9.88 -2.66 11.28
N LEU A 61 -9.66 -1.50 11.88
CA LEU A 61 -10.62 -0.39 11.84
C LEU A 61 -10.86 0.10 10.41
N TYR A 62 -9.78 0.26 9.63
CA TYR A 62 -9.88 0.77 8.26
C TYR A 62 -10.13 -0.32 7.22
N GLN A 63 -10.16 -1.58 7.65
CA GLN A 63 -10.41 -2.75 6.80
C GLN A 63 -9.43 -2.83 5.63
N ARG A 64 -8.15 -2.63 5.93
CA ARG A 64 -7.08 -2.75 4.96
C ARG A 64 -5.94 -3.59 5.55
N PRO A 65 -5.20 -4.30 4.70
CA PRO A 65 -4.07 -5.10 5.22
C PRO A 65 -2.97 -4.20 5.78
N VAL A 66 -2.23 -4.69 6.75
CA VAL A 66 -1.11 -3.98 7.35
C VAL A 66 -0.12 -3.53 6.27
N THR A 67 0.08 -4.34 5.24
CA THR A 67 1.00 -4.04 4.13
C THR A 67 0.64 -2.78 3.35
N TYR A 68 -0.64 -2.42 3.32
CA TYR A 68 -1.07 -1.16 2.71
C TYR A 68 -0.44 0.03 3.41
N PHE A 69 -0.40 0.00 4.75
CA PHE A 69 0.12 1.12 5.54
C PHE A 69 1.64 1.17 5.54
N THR A 70 2.31 0.03 5.50
CA THR A 70 3.77 -0.02 5.48
C THR A 70 4.35 0.24 4.11
N GLY A 71 3.53 0.17 3.07
CA GLY A 71 4.00 0.33 1.69
C GLY A 71 4.72 -0.89 1.15
N GLU A 72 4.62 -2.03 1.83
CA GLU A 72 5.25 -3.25 1.37
C GLU A 72 4.51 -3.81 0.15
N VAL A 73 5.29 -4.18 -0.86
CA VAL A 73 4.75 -4.92 -1.98
C VAL A 73 4.62 -6.37 -1.52
N VAL A 74 3.42 -6.93 -1.64
CA VAL A 74 3.16 -8.30 -1.21
C VAL A 74 3.67 -9.27 -2.28
N ALA A 75 5.00 -9.27 -2.48
CA ALA A 75 5.65 -10.09 -3.48
C ALA A 75 5.39 -11.59 -3.27
N ALA A 76 5.21 -12.00 -2.02
CA ALA A 76 4.96 -13.40 -1.67
C ALA A 76 3.65 -13.95 -2.25
N GLN A 77 2.74 -13.08 -2.69
CA GLN A 77 1.46 -13.47 -3.28
C GLN A 77 1.47 -13.47 -4.80
N LEU A 78 2.60 -13.08 -5.40
CA LEU A 78 2.72 -13.10 -6.85
C LEU A 78 3.20 -14.46 -7.34
N PRO A 79 2.74 -14.91 -8.52
CA PRO A 79 3.34 -16.09 -9.15
C PRO A 79 4.85 -15.89 -9.33
N GLU A 80 5.59 -16.98 -9.28
CA GLU A 80 7.06 -16.95 -9.35
C GLU A 80 7.58 -16.26 -10.61
N ASP A 81 6.97 -16.52 -11.74
CA ASP A 81 7.35 -15.91 -13.01
C ASP A 81 7.10 -14.40 -13.03
N VAL A 82 6.03 -13.93 -12.39
CA VAL A 82 5.73 -12.51 -12.27
C VAL A 82 6.73 -11.83 -11.34
N GLU A 83 7.07 -12.49 -10.23
CA GLU A 83 8.07 -11.99 -9.30
C GLU A 83 9.43 -11.85 -9.97
N HIS A 84 9.83 -12.84 -10.76
CA HIS A 84 11.07 -12.81 -11.52
C HIS A 84 11.07 -11.67 -12.53
N LEU A 85 9.98 -11.49 -13.26
CA LEU A 85 9.83 -10.39 -14.20
C LEU A 85 9.95 -9.03 -13.52
N ALA A 86 9.34 -8.88 -12.35
CA ALA A 86 9.41 -7.63 -11.60
C ALA A 86 10.85 -7.31 -11.18
N ARG A 87 11.60 -8.30 -10.72
CA ARG A 87 13.01 -8.11 -10.37
C ARG A 87 13.85 -7.72 -11.58
N THR A 88 13.62 -8.36 -12.70
CA THR A 88 14.33 -8.04 -13.93
C THR A 88 14.00 -6.61 -14.38
N ALA A 89 12.74 -6.21 -14.26
CA ALA A 89 12.30 -4.87 -14.64
C ALA A 89 13.01 -3.78 -13.85
N THR A 90 13.36 -4.04 -12.58
CA THR A 90 14.08 -3.03 -11.77
C THR A 90 15.47 -2.72 -12.30
N LYS A 91 16.04 -3.61 -13.10
CA LYS A 91 17.38 -3.44 -13.69
C LYS A 91 17.35 -2.65 -14.99
N LEU A 92 16.19 -2.37 -15.53
CA LEU A 92 16.01 -1.67 -16.79
C LEU A 92 16.07 -0.16 -16.57
N SER A 93 16.42 0.57 -17.64
CA SER A 93 16.29 2.03 -17.67
C SER A 93 14.81 2.42 -17.64
N ASP A 94 14.53 3.69 -17.33
CA ASP A 94 13.17 4.19 -17.35
C ASP A 94 12.52 4.01 -18.72
N ARG A 95 13.28 4.27 -19.77
CA ARG A 95 12.82 4.09 -21.14
C ARG A 95 12.43 2.64 -21.44
N ASP A 96 13.29 1.73 -21.05
CA ASP A 96 13.07 0.30 -21.29
C ASP A 96 11.89 -0.22 -20.46
N ARG A 97 11.71 0.29 -19.23
CA ARG A 97 10.54 -0.08 -18.44
C ARG A 97 9.24 0.39 -19.09
N GLN A 98 9.26 1.58 -19.69
CA GLN A 98 8.08 2.08 -20.42
C GLN A 98 7.77 1.20 -21.64
N GLU A 99 8.79 0.77 -22.35
CA GLU A 99 8.61 -0.16 -23.48
C GLU A 99 8.03 -1.50 -23.01
N LEU A 100 8.54 -2.01 -21.91
CA LEU A 100 8.03 -3.24 -21.31
C LEU A 100 6.56 -3.09 -20.91
N ALA A 101 6.20 -1.97 -20.31
CA ALA A 101 4.82 -1.70 -19.90
C ALA A 101 3.87 -1.69 -21.11
N ARG A 102 4.28 -1.04 -22.19
CA ARG A 102 3.48 -1.01 -23.42
C ARG A 102 3.29 -2.39 -24.02
N PHE A 103 4.36 -3.17 -24.03
CA PHE A 103 4.29 -4.54 -24.53
C PHE A 103 3.37 -5.41 -23.66
N ALA A 104 3.44 -5.25 -22.34
CA ALA A 104 2.58 -5.96 -21.41
C ALA A 104 1.10 -5.60 -21.62
N GLU A 105 0.81 -4.32 -21.83
CA GLU A 105 -0.54 -3.86 -22.14
C GLU A 105 -1.07 -4.46 -23.45
N PHE A 106 -0.22 -4.50 -24.47
CA PHE A 106 -0.56 -5.12 -25.74
C PHE A 106 -0.93 -6.60 -25.57
N LEU A 107 -0.11 -7.33 -24.82
CA LEU A 107 -0.37 -8.75 -24.56
C LEU A 107 -1.66 -8.96 -23.77
N SER A 108 -1.93 -8.10 -22.80
CA SER A 108 -3.14 -8.15 -22.00
C SER A 108 -4.38 -7.93 -22.88
N SER A 109 -4.36 -6.92 -23.74
CA SER A 109 -5.45 -6.63 -24.67
C SER A 109 -5.69 -7.81 -25.63
N ARG A 110 -4.63 -8.41 -26.12
CA ARG A 110 -4.72 -9.56 -27.03
C ARG A 110 -5.33 -10.76 -26.32
N SER A 111 -4.95 -11.01 -25.06
CA SER A 111 -5.50 -12.11 -24.27
C SER A 111 -6.99 -11.93 -24.03
N VAL A 112 -7.44 -10.71 -23.73
CA VAL A 112 -8.86 -10.39 -23.55
C VAL A 112 -9.63 -10.64 -24.83
N ALA A 113 -9.10 -10.21 -25.96
CA ALA A 113 -9.74 -10.42 -27.28
C ALA A 113 -9.89 -11.92 -27.60
N ARG A 114 -8.85 -12.70 -27.31
CA ARG A 114 -8.90 -14.17 -27.49
C ARG A 114 -9.95 -14.81 -26.61
N SER A 115 -10.03 -14.37 -25.35
CA SER A 115 -11.00 -14.90 -24.41
C SER A 115 -12.42 -14.68 -24.88
N LYS A 116 -12.71 -13.50 -25.46
CA LYS A 116 -14.02 -13.17 -26.01
C LYS A 116 -14.37 -13.98 -27.24
N ASN A 117 -13.37 -14.35 -28.02
CA ASN A 117 -13.55 -15.11 -29.27
C ASN A 117 -13.49 -16.61 -29.09
N ALA A 118 -13.15 -17.09 -27.90
CA ALA A 118 -12.93 -18.52 -27.62
C ALA A 118 -14.21 -19.27 -27.23
N LYS A 119 -15.36 -18.77 -27.52
CA LYS A 119 -16.64 -19.43 -27.20
C LYS A 119 -16.99 -20.53 -28.19
#